data_a81b5c7d0b98abb23fe021104fed076b
#
_entry.id   a81b5c7d0b98abb23fe021104fed076b
#
_cell.length_a   1.000
_cell.length_b   1.000
_cell.length_c   1.000
_cell.angle_alpha   90.00
_cell.angle_beta   90.00
_cell.angle_gamma   90.00
#
_symmetry.space_group_name_H-M   'P 1'
#
loop_
_entity.id
_entity.type
_entity.pdbx_description
1 polymer ?
#
loop_
_entity_poly.entity_id
_entity_poly.type
_entity_poly.pdbx_seq_one_letter_code
_entity_poly.pdbx_strand_id
1 'polypeptide(L)'
;MGGRCVRACDEIQGSFVLTMSGRGFESRITTDNDMMFGDSSCVSCGACAHTCPTDAISDVFQSKSAAVDKKVRTTCSYCGVGCNLEASIKDDKVVAIDTPKQTEVNAGHTCIKGRYAFSFYDHPDRLKTPLIKRNGKFEEASWDEAYDFIKKEMNRITKENGPDAFAGISSARCTNEENYVFQKMIRAAVGTNSVDCCARICHSPTAWGMQQTFGTGAATNSTEDIYHADLFLVIGANPTNAHPVTGAKIKQQIMKGKKLIVLDPVTTELAKLADYHIKLRPGTNVAVLNMMLHFIIKS
;
A
#
# COMPACT_ATOMS: atom_id res chain seq x y z
N MET A 1 -11.86 19.99 -25.99
CA MET A 1 -11.45 19.32 -24.72
C MET A 1 -10.93 17.93 -25.00
N GLY A 2 -9.78 17.55 -24.40
CA GLY A 2 -9.14 16.24 -24.69
C GLY A 2 -9.71 15.04 -23.93
N GLY A 3 -10.52 15.23 -22.88
CA GLY A 3 -11.14 14.17 -22.06
C GLY A 3 -10.20 13.16 -21.41
N ARG A 4 -8.88 13.40 -21.38
CA ARG A 4 -7.89 12.49 -20.76
C ARG A 4 -8.13 12.27 -19.28
N CYS A 5 -8.53 13.32 -18.56
CA CYS A 5 -8.82 13.26 -17.13
C CYS A 5 -10.04 12.38 -16.84
N VAL A 6 -11.09 12.46 -17.65
CA VAL A 6 -12.27 11.59 -17.56
C VAL A 6 -11.84 10.14 -17.75
N ARG A 7 -11.16 9.85 -18.88
CA ARG A 7 -10.68 8.47 -19.13
C ARG A 7 -9.73 7.96 -18.07
N ALA A 8 -8.86 8.81 -17.52
CA ALA A 8 -7.99 8.37 -16.42
C ALA A 8 -8.77 8.03 -15.14
N CYS A 9 -9.86 8.76 -14.87
CA CYS A 9 -10.75 8.47 -13.76
C CYS A 9 -11.52 7.16 -13.99
N ASP A 10 -12.02 6.94 -15.20
CA ASP A 10 -12.89 5.81 -15.53
C ASP A 10 -12.09 4.55 -15.85
N GLU A 11 -11.16 4.64 -16.82
CA GLU A 11 -10.49 3.48 -17.39
C GLU A 11 -9.28 3.03 -16.57
N ILE A 12 -8.61 3.93 -15.82
CA ILE A 12 -7.44 3.58 -15.01
C ILE A 12 -7.83 3.35 -13.56
N GLN A 13 -8.52 4.32 -12.93
CA GLN A 13 -8.89 4.22 -11.51
C GLN A 13 -10.20 3.46 -11.28
N GLY A 14 -11.16 3.56 -12.20
CA GLY A 14 -12.50 2.97 -12.07
C GLY A 14 -13.32 3.64 -10.97
N SER A 15 -13.25 4.97 -10.85
CA SER A 15 -13.99 5.75 -9.85
C SER A 15 -15.14 6.57 -10.44
N PHE A 16 -15.12 6.86 -11.75
CA PHE A 16 -16.19 7.55 -12.49
C PHE A 16 -16.62 8.91 -11.93
N VAL A 17 -15.71 9.59 -11.24
CA VAL A 17 -15.98 10.89 -10.60
C VAL A 17 -16.06 12.02 -11.63
N LEU A 18 -15.21 11.96 -12.66
CA LEU A 18 -15.12 13.00 -13.66
C LEU A 18 -15.98 12.67 -14.87
N THR A 19 -16.78 13.64 -15.31
CA THR A 19 -17.61 13.52 -16.51
C THR A 19 -17.58 14.81 -17.33
N MET A 20 -18.10 14.75 -18.54
CA MET A 20 -18.37 15.95 -19.35
C MET A 20 -19.80 16.41 -19.12
N SER A 21 -19.96 17.68 -18.75
CA SER A 21 -21.25 18.36 -18.60
C SER A 21 -21.40 19.45 -19.64
N GLY A 22 -22.64 19.78 -19.98
CA GLY A 22 -22.97 20.77 -21.01
C GLY A 22 -22.75 20.27 -22.43
N ARG A 23 -22.91 21.18 -23.41
CA ARG A 23 -22.72 20.89 -24.83
C ARG A 23 -22.17 22.11 -25.58
N GLY A 24 -21.53 21.87 -26.72
CA GLY A 24 -20.95 22.93 -27.52
C GLY A 24 -19.88 23.71 -26.73
N PHE A 25 -19.96 25.01 -26.76
CA PHE A 25 -19.03 25.91 -26.04
C PHE A 25 -19.20 25.89 -24.52
N GLU A 26 -20.36 25.44 -24.02
CA GLU A 26 -20.65 25.26 -22.59
C GLU A 26 -20.11 23.93 -22.03
N SER A 27 -19.51 23.13 -22.87
CA SER A 27 -18.97 21.83 -22.42
C SER A 27 -17.82 22.03 -21.43
N ARG A 28 -17.90 21.41 -20.26
CA ARG A 28 -16.86 21.44 -19.22
C ARG A 28 -16.69 20.07 -18.55
N ILE A 29 -15.53 19.85 -17.94
CA ILE A 29 -15.31 18.72 -17.06
C ILE A 29 -15.85 19.07 -15.68
N THR A 30 -16.61 18.15 -15.10
CA THR A 30 -17.21 18.29 -13.77
C THR A 30 -17.02 17.03 -12.96
N THR A 31 -17.21 17.14 -11.66
CA THR A 31 -17.24 16.01 -10.69
C THR A 31 -18.68 15.55 -10.49
N ASP A 32 -18.88 14.55 -9.63
CA ASP A 32 -20.19 14.05 -9.19
C ASP A 32 -21.10 15.24 -8.79
N ASN A 33 -22.23 15.39 -9.46
CA ASN A 33 -23.20 16.46 -9.18
C ASN A 33 -22.58 17.87 -9.07
N ASP A 34 -21.46 18.11 -9.75
CA ASP A 34 -20.72 19.39 -9.70
C ASP A 34 -20.17 19.75 -8.31
N MET A 35 -19.95 18.75 -7.45
CA MET A 35 -19.40 18.93 -6.11
C MET A 35 -17.87 19.19 -6.16
N MET A 36 -17.33 19.68 -5.07
CA MET A 36 -15.87 19.74 -4.90
C MET A 36 -15.27 18.31 -4.84
N PHE A 37 -14.01 18.16 -5.27
CA PHE A 37 -13.34 16.84 -5.23
C PHE A 37 -13.38 16.18 -3.86
N GLY A 38 -13.21 16.97 -2.78
CA GLY A 38 -13.24 16.47 -1.41
C GLY A 38 -14.61 15.97 -0.93
N ASP A 39 -15.69 16.43 -1.55
CA ASP A 39 -17.08 16.09 -1.21
C ASP A 39 -17.64 15.00 -2.15
N SER A 40 -16.90 14.66 -3.19
CA SER A 40 -17.26 13.64 -4.18
C SER A 40 -16.73 12.26 -3.81
N SER A 41 -17.04 11.24 -4.62
CA SER A 41 -16.47 9.90 -4.49
C SER A 41 -14.99 9.77 -4.92
N CYS A 42 -14.29 10.89 -5.08
CA CYS A 42 -12.89 10.94 -5.49
C CYS A 42 -11.96 10.31 -4.46
N VAL A 43 -11.12 9.36 -4.93
CA VAL A 43 -10.10 8.70 -4.09
C VAL A 43 -8.75 9.45 -4.09
N SER A 44 -8.70 10.66 -4.63
CA SER A 44 -7.52 11.54 -4.67
C SER A 44 -6.25 10.87 -5.24
N CYS A 45 -6.41 10.00 -6.24
CA CYS A 45 -5.26 9.29 -6.84
C CYS A 45 -4.36 10.19 -7.70
N GLY A 46 -4.85 11.37 -8.11
CA GLY A 46 -4.12 12.35 -8.92
C GLY A 46 -3.91 11.97 -10.39
N ALA A 47 -4.49 10.87 -10.88
CA ALA A 47 -4.31 10.42 -12.26
C ALA A 47 -4.81 11.45 -13.28
N CYS A 48 -5.91 12.14 -12.98
CA CYS A 48 -6.47 13.23 -13.81
C CYS A 48 -5.50 14.41 -13.94
N ALA A 49 -4.92 14.87 -12.85
CA ALA A 49 -3.94 15.96 -12.84
C ALA A 49 -2.65 15.54 -13.55
N HIS A 50 -2.15 14.32 -13.27
CA HIS A 50 -0.92 13.80 -13.88
C HIS A 50 -1.03 13.66 -15.41
N THR A 51 -2.20 13.31 -15.93
CA THR A 51 -2.43 13.14 -17.38
C THR A 51 -2.88 14.42 -18.12
N CYS A 52 -3.18 15.49 -17.39
CA CYS A 52 -3.66 16.74 -17.99
C CYS A 52 -2.52 17.44 -18.76
N PRO A 53 -2.64 17.65 -20.07
CA PRO A 53 -1.57 18.29 -20.86
C PRO A 53 -1.57 19.81 -20.76
N THR A 54 -2.65 20.41 -20.25
CA THR A 54 -2.86 21.86 -20.19
C THR A 54 -2.88 22.41 -18.77
N ASP A 55 -2.63 21.56 -17.77
CA ASP A 55 -2.75 21.87 -16.33
C ASP A 55 -4.09 22.49 -15.89
N ALA A 56 -5.16 22.26 -16.69
CA ALA A 56 -6.52 22.69 -16.33
C ALA A 56 -7.02 21.98 -15.04
N ILE A 57 -6.50 20.79 -14.77
CA ILE A 57 -6.56 20.14 -13.45
C ILE A 57 -5.12 20.05 -12.98
N SER A 58 -4.80 20.77 -11.93
CA SER A 58 -3.47 20.81 -11.33
C SER A 58 -3.50 20.34 -9.89
N ASP A 59 -2.34 20.01 -9.39
CA ASP A 59 -2.12 19.57 -8.03
C ASP A 59 -1.62 20.76 -7.20
N VAL A 60 -2.31 21.08 -6.12
CA VAL A 60 -1.92 22.20 -5.24
C VAL A 60 -0.67 21.91 -4.40
N PHE A 61 -0.32 20.63 -4.23
CA PHE A 61 0.82 20.19 -3.42
C PHE A 61 2.09 19.97 -4.25
N GLN A 62 1.99 19.90 -5.57
CA GLN A 62 3.11 19.57 -6.44
C GLN A 62 3.17 20.54 -7.63
N SER A 63 4.19 21.36 -7.67
CA SER A 63 4.42 22.24 -8.82
C SER A 63 5.13 21.47 -9.93
N LYS A 64 4.45 21.24 -11.05
CA LYS A 64 5.04 20.65 -12.26
C LYS A 64 6.05 21.56 -12.94
N SER A 65 5.96 22.88 -12.72
CA SER A 65 6.77 23.90 -13.35
C SER A 65 8.02 24.30 -12.55
N ALA A 66 8.19 23.81 -11.33
CA ALA A 66 9.39 24.11 -10.56
C ALA A 66 10.62 23.44 -11.19
N ALA A 67 11.68 24.23 -11.41
CA ALA A 67 12.97 23.67 -11.76
C ALA A 67 13.40 22.67 -10.67
N VAL A 68 13.78 21.47 -11.06
CA VAL A 68 14.24 20.40 -10.16
C VAL A 68 15.70 20.10 -10.43
N ASP A 69 16.44 19.75 -9.37
CA ASP A 69 17.88 19.47 -9.48
C ASP A 69 18.12 18.08 -10.08
N LYS A 70 17.30 17.12 -9.67
CA LYS A 70 17.40 15.73 -10.16
C LYS A 70 16.06 15.00 -9.99
N LYS A 71 15.93 13.91 -10.75
CA LYS A 71 14.86 12.93 -10.60
C LYS A 71 15.43 11.58 -10.20
N VAL A 72 14.81 10.92 -9.22
CA VAL A 72 15.27 9.64 -8.68
C VAL A 72 14.14 8.63 -8.75
N ARG A 73 14.39 7.50 -9.41
CA ARG A 73 13.46 6.37 -9.39
C ARG A 73 13.54 5.64 -8.06
N THR A 74 12.39 5.31 -7.51
CA THR A 74 12.25 4.59 -6.24
C THR A 74 11.01 3.72 -6.24
N THR A 75 10.87 2.90 -5.20
CA THR A 75 9.70 2.06 -4.97
C THR A 75 8.88 2.64 -3.82
N CYS A 76 7.56 2.65 -3.97
CA CYS A 76 6.63 3.06 -2.92
C CYS A 76 6.71 2.09 -1.73
N SER A 77 6.91 2.63 -0.53
CA SER A 77 7.04 1.85 0.71
C SER A 77 5.72 1.59 1.46
N TYR A 78 4.57 2.08 0.95
CA TYR A 78 3.31 2.05 1.69
C TYR A 78 2.62 0.68 1.70
N CYS A 79 2.66 -0.08 0.62
CA CYS A 79 2.03 -1.40 0.57
C CYS A 79 2.76 -2.35 -0.37
N GLY A 80 2.37 -3.64 -0.32
CA GLY A 80 2.99 -4.71 -1.08
C GLY A 80 2.83 -4.64 -2.61
N VAL A 81 2.08 -3.68 -3.15
CA VAL A 81 2.04 -3.46 -4.61
C VAL A 81 3.41 -3.06 -5.16
N GLY A 82 4.21 -2.30 -4.38
CA GLY A 82 5.56 -1.91 -4.81
C GLY A 82 5.58 -0.98 -6.02
N CYS A 83 4.64 -0.03 -6.09
CA CYS A 83 4.55 0.91 -7.22
C CYS A 83 5.88 1.62 -7.48
N ASN A 84 6.26 1.71 -8.75
CA ASN A 84 7.42 2.50 -9.17
C ASN A 84 7.06 3.98 -9.17
N LEU A 85 7.88 4.77 -8.51
CA LEU A 85 7.75 6.21 -8.36
C LEU A 85 8.99 6.90 -8.93
N GLU A 86 8.83 8.16 -9.31
CA GLU A 86 9.92 9.06 -9.67
C GLU A 86 9.82 10.32 -8.81
N ALA A 87 10.75 10.46 -7.86
CA ALA A 87 10.83 11.60 -6.98
C ALA A 87 11.59 12.75 -7.65
N SER A 88 10.97 13.92 -7.69
CA SER A 88 11.59 15.17 -8.10
C SER A 88 12.23 15.83 -6.88
N ILE A 89 13.53 16.10 -6.96
CA ILE A 89 14.34 16.64 -5.87
C ILE A 89 14.74 18.07 -6.19
N LYS A 90 14.58 18.97 -5.23
CA LYS A 90 15.07 20.34 -5.25
C LYS A 90 15.61 20.71 -3.87
N ASP A 91 16.78 21.31 -3.81
CA ASP A 91 17.45 21.69 -2.54
C ASP A 91 17.47 20.53 -1.54
N ASP A 92 17.81 19.33 -2.05
CA ASP A 92 17.86 18.05 -1.32
C ASP A 92 16.52 17.61 -0.67
N LYS A 93 15.40 18.19 -1.11
CA LYS A 93 14.04 17.84 -0.67
C LYS A 93 13.20 17.26 -1.80
N VAL A 94 12.34 16.30 -1.47
CA VAL A 94 11.33 15.80 -2.41
C VAL A 94 10.23 16.84 -2.55
N VAL A 95 10.05 17.36 -3.75
CA VAL A 95 9.05 18.41 -4.03
C VAL A 95 7.86 17.88 -4.83
N ALA A 96 8.02 16.74 -5.51
CA ALA A 96 6.94 16.10 -6.24
C ALA A 96 7.21 14.61 -6.44
N ILE A 97 6.15 13.83 -6.59
CA ILE A 97 6.20 12.42 -6.97
C ILE A 97 5.44 12.22 -8.28
N ASP A 98 6.15 11.72 -9.27
CA ASP A 98 5.59 11.23 -10.52
C ASP A 98 5.60 9.71 -10.59
N THR A 99 4.93 9.17 -11.60
CA THR A 99 4.85 7.74 -11.85
C THR A 99 5.27 7.45 -13.29
N PRO A 100 6.41 6.78 -13.50
CA PRO A 100 6.84 6.42 -14.84
C PRO A 100 5.79 5.55 -15.54
N LYS A 101 5.47 5.86 -16.79
CA LYS A 101 4.43 5.14 -17.55
C LYS A 101 4.86 3.73 -17.97
N GLN A 102 6.15 3.55 -18.19
CA GLN A 102 6.73 2.29 -18.66
C GLN A 102 7.24 1.49 -17.47
N THR A 103 6.33 0.96 -16.68
CA THR A 103 6.64 0.11 -15.52
C THR A 103 5.65 -1.05 -15.47
N GLU A 104 6.15 -2.23 -15.15
CA GLU A 104 5.35 -3.47 -15.11
C GLU A 104 4.31 -3.45 -13.98
N VAL A 105 4.67 -2.89 -12.82
CA VAL A 105 3.82 -2.96 -11.63
C VAL A 105 2.62 -2.04 -11.73
N ASN A 106 2.81 -0.77 -12.07
CA ASN A 106 1.76 0.25 -11.93
C ASN A 106 1.49 1.08 -13.19
N ALA A 107 2.25 0.91 -14.26
CA ALA A 107 2.01 1.49 -15.59
C ALA A 107 1.61 2.98 -15.55
N GLY A 108 2.29 3.78 -14.73
CA GLY A 108 2.04 5.20 -14.56
C GLY A 108 0.90 5.57 -13.61
N HIS A 109 0.26 4.59 -12.97
CA HIS A 109 -0.76 4.84 -11.95
C HIS A 109 -0.20 4.71 -10.52
N THR A 110 -0.77 5.43 -9.57
CA THR A 110 -0.53 5.26 -8.13
C THR A 110 -1.73 5.78 -7.33
N CYS A 111 -1.79 5.41 -6.06
CA CYS A 111 -2.85 5.90 -5.16
C CYS A 111 -2.43 7.20 -4.46
N ILE A 112 -3.35 7.76 -3.68
CA ILE A 112 -3.12 8.96 -2.86
C ILE A 112 -1.83 8.86 -2.02
N LYS A 113 -1.57 7.72 -1.39
CA LYS A 113 -0.39 7.53 -0.52
C LYS A 113 0.91 7.66 -1.30
N GLY A 114 1.03 6.92 -2.42
CA GLY A 114 2.23 6.96 -3.23
C GLY A 114 2.49 8.32 -3.85
N ARG A 115 1.44 9.06 -4.20
CA ARG A 115 1.57 10.36 -4.85
C ARG A 115 1.81 11.51 -3.89
N TYR A 116 1.11 11.55 -2.75
CA TYR A 116 1.05 12.75 -1.91
C TYR A 116 1.62 12.57 -0.50
N ALA A 117 1.70 11.35 0.01
CA ALA A 117 2.07 11.13 1.40
C ALA A 117 3.59 11.01 1.60
N PHE A 118 4.38 11.79 0.89
CA PHE A 118 5.85 11.81 1.04
C PHE A 118 6.36 12.85 2.03
N SER A 119 5.56 13.83 2.42
CA SER A 119 5.99 14.93 3.31
C SER A 119 6.34 14.49 4.74
N PHE A 120 5.98 13.27 5.14
CA PHE A 120 6.28 12.76 6.49
C PHE A 120 7.78 12.69 6.80
N TYR A 121 8.63 12.49 5.79
CA TYR A 121 10.06 12.31 6.00
C TYR A 121 10.77 13.61 6.44
N ASP A 122 10.23 14.79 6.10
CA ASP A 122 10.78 16.10 6.47
C ASP A 122 9.75 16.97 7.24
N HIS A 123 8.76 16.33 7.88
CA HIS A 123 7.75 17.03 8.64
C HIS A 123 8.41 17.72 9.88
N PRO A 124 7.97 18.95 10.26
CA PRO A 124 8.51 19.66 11.44
C PRO A 124 8.45 18.83 12.72
N ASP A 125 7.37 18.06 12.92
CA ASP A 125 7.17 17.25 14.13
C ASP A 125 7.95 15.92 14.11
N ARG A 126 8.72 15.65 13.04
CA ARG A 126 9.53 14.44 12.99
C ARG A 126 10.62 14.47 14.02
N LEU A 127 10.72 13.42 14.84
CA LEU A 127 11.82 13.26 15.80
C LEU A 127 13.16 13.17 15.05
N LYS A 128 14.12 14.00 15.43
CA LYS A 128 15.46 14.06 14.83
C LYS A 128 16.56 13.61 15.80
N THR A 129 16.23 13.54 17.09
CA THR A 129 17.10 13.10 18.17
C THR A 129 16.40 12.03 19.01
N PRO A 130 17.15 11.13 19.67
CA PRO A 130 16.57 10.23 20.65
C PRO A 130 15.90 11.00 21.79
N LEU A 131 14.88 10.40 22.39
CA LEU A 131 14.19 10.92 23.57
C LEU A 131 14.31 9.91 24.71
N ILE A 132 14.79 10.37 25.86
CA ILE A 132 14.84 9.58 27.10
C ILE A 132 13.81 10.12 28.08
N LYS A 133 13.00 9.23 28.65
CA LYS A 133 12.03 9.63 29.66
C LYS A 133 12.70 9.78 31.02
N ARG A 134 12.75 11.02 31.54
CA ARG A 134 13.26 11.37 32.87
C ARG A 134 12.15 12.05 33.66
N ASN A 135 11.96 11.64 34.89
CA ASN A 135 10.92 12.21 35.78
C ASN A 135 9.53 12.33 35.12
N GLY A 136 9.18 11.35 34.30
CA GLY A 136 7.89 11.31 33.63
C GLY A 136 7.78 12.14 32.33
N LYS A 137 8.81 12.92 31.96
CA LYS A 137 8.86 13.73 30.73
C LYS A 137 9.91 13.19 29.76
N PHE A 138 9.63 13.31 28.46
CA PHE A 138 10.61 13.00 27.42
C PHE A 138 11.55 14.22 27.23
N GLU A 139 12.84 13.95 27.24
CA GLU A 139 13.91 14.92 27.04
C GLU A 139 14.81 14.47 25.91
N GLU A 140 15.31 15.42 25.11
CA GLU A 140 16.26 15.12 24.04
C GLU A 140 17.57 14.57 24.62
N ALA A 141 18.15 13.61 23.93
CA ALA A 141 19.41 12.98 24.29
C ALA A 141 20.28 12.78 23.04
N SER A 142 21.60 12.67 23.25
CA SER A 142 22.49 12.23 22.19
C SER A 142 22.31 10.73 21.87
N TRP A 143 22.76 10.28 20.72
CA TRP A 143 22.78 8.87 20.37
C TRP A 143 23.63 8.04 21.33
N ASP A 144 24.82 8.56 21.73
CA ASP A 144 25.68 7.86 22.66
C ASP A 144 25.02 7.68 24.03
N GLU A 145 24.36 8.71 24.53
CA GLU A 145 23.59 8.65 25.77
C GLU A 145 22.43 7.66 25.69
N ALA A 146 21.73 7.63 24.56
CA ALA A 146 20.65 6.66 24.34
C ALA A 146 21.18 5.23 24.29
N TYR A 147 22.30 4.98 23.61
CA TYR A 147 22.92 3.66 23.55
C TYR A 147 23.43 3.20 24.92
N ASP A 148 24.05 4.07 25.69
CA ASP A 148 24.51 3.74 27.02
C ASP A 148 23.35 3.42 27.97
N PHE A 149 22.26 4.17 27.87
CA PHE A 149 21.05 3.88 28.63
C PHE A 149 20.46 2.51 28.27
N ILE A 150 20.28 2.23 26.96
CA ILE A 150 19.77 0.93 26.47
C ILE A 150 20.67 -0.21 26.93
N LYS A 151 21.98 -0.10 26.73
CA LYS A 151 22.96 -1.11 27.12
C LYS A 151 22.92 -1.40 28.61
N LYS A 152 22.86 -0.37 29.43
CA LYS A 152 22.78 -0.50 30.90
C LYS A 152 21.54 -1.26 31.32
N GLU A 153 20.36 -0.90 30.78
CA GLU A 153 19.11 -1.55 31.15
C GLU A 153 19.03 -2.98 30.62
N MET A 154 19.48 -3.22 29.40
CA MET A 154 19.52 -4.59 28.83
C MET A 154 20.44 -5.49 29.66
N ASN A 155 21.64 -5.02 30.03
CA ASN A 155 22.55 -5.79 30.88
C ASN A 155 21.96 -6.08 32.27
N ARG A 156 21.27 -5.09 32.87
CA ARG A 156 20.59 -5.29 34.16
C ARG A 156 19.52 -6.36 34.05
N ILE A 157 18.62 -6.28 33.07
CA ILE A 157 17.53 -7.22 32.88
C ILE A 157 18.08 -8.62 32.59
N THR A 158 19.08 -8.73 31.71
CA THR A 158 19.70 -10.03 31.38
C THR A 158 20.33 -10.67 32.62
N LYS A 159 20.98 -9.88 33.48
CA LYS A 159 21.59 -10.40 34.72
C LYS A 159 20.54 -10.88 35.72
N GLU A 160 19.41 -10.20 35.82
CA GLU A 160 18.34 -10.50 36.78
C GLU A 160 17.44 -11.65 36.29
N ASN A 161 17.14 -11.74 35.00
CA ASN A 161 16.09 -12.58 34.47
C ASN A 161 16.53 -13.50 33.31
N GLY A 162 17.77 -13.41 32.88
CA GLY A 162 18.30 -14.14 31.72
C GLY A 162 17.95 -13.48 30.35
N PRO A 163 18.59 -13.97 29.27
CA PRO A 163 18.40 -13.41 27.93
C PRO A 163 16.98 -13.61 27.38
N ASP A 164 16.28 -14.66 27.79
CA ASP A 164 14.91 -14.95 27.34
C ASP A 164 13.83 -14.01 27.92
N ALA A 165 14.24 -13.10 28.81
CA ALA A 165 13.40 -11.98 29.22
C ALA A 165 13.17 -10.95 28.09
N PHE A 166 13.94 -11.07 26.99
CA PHE A 166 13.78 -10.23 25.80
C PHE A 166 13.11 -10.97 24.66
N ALA A 167 12.33 -10.23 23.90
CA ALA A 167 11.85 -10.64 22.58
C ALA A 167 12.03 -9.49 21.58
N GLY A 168 12.37 -9.85 20.35
CA GLY A 168 12.50 -8.91 19.25
C GLY A 168 11.36 -9.06 18.25
N ILE A 169 10.70 -7.97 17.87
CA ILE A 169 9.68 -7.95 16.82
C ILE A 169 10.11 -7.00 15.72
N SER A 170 10.33 -7.55 14.53
CA SER A 170 10.67 -6.80 13.33
C SER A 170 9.43 -6.55 12.44
N SER A 171 9.62 -5.94 11.29
CA SER A 171 8.52 -5.54 10.40
C SER A 171 8.82 -5.82 8.93
N ALA A 172 7.78 -6.19 8.17
CA ALA A 172 7.85 -6.24 6.71
C ALA A 172 7.98 -4.85 6.04
N ARG A 173 7.92 -3.77 6.82
CA ARG A 173 8.16 -2.39 6.36
C ARG A 173 9.61 -1.93 6.49
N CYS A 174 10.46 -2.77 7.04
CA CYS A 174 11.91 -2.58 7.10
C CYS A 174 12.58 -3.19 5.86
N THR A 175 13.79 -2.73 5.54
CA THR A 175 14.61 -3.36 4.50
C THR A 175 15.07 -4.76 4.92
N ASN A 176 15.54 -5.55 3.97
CA ASN A 176 16.09 -6.87 4.28
C ASN A 176 17.32 -6.76 5.18
N GLU A 177 18.16 -5.74 4.97
CA GLU A 177 19.35 -5.45 5.74
C GLU A 177 19.00 -5.10 7.20
N GLU A 178 18.00 -4.25 7.41
CA GLU A 178 17.50 -3.92 8.76
C GLU A 178 16.99 -5.17 9.50
N ASN A 179 16.18 -5.99 8.83
CA ASN A 179 15.69 -7.24 9.40
C ASN A 179 16.81 -8.21 9.74
N TYR A 180 17.83 -8.32 8.87
CA TYR A 180 18.99 -9.15 9.13
C TYR A 180 19.80 -8.67 10.34
N VAL A 181 20.13 -7.40 10.39
CA VAL A 181 20.91 -6.79 11.51
C VAL A 181 20.14 -6.92 12.83
N PHE A 182 18.85 -6.64 12.81
CA PHE A 182 17.99 -6.79 13.99
C PHE A 182 17.98 -8.21 14.51
N GLN A 183 17.75 -9.19 13.65
CA GLN A 183 17.78 -10.61 14.00
C GLN A 183 19.14 -11.03 14.55
N LYS A 184 20.22 -10.57 13.91
CA LYS A 184 21.60 -10.83 14.36
C LYS A 184 21.85 -10.25 15.74
N MET A 185 21.39 -9.02 16.00
CA MET A 185 21.49 -8.37 17.32
C MET A 185 20.79 -9.20 18.41
N ILE A 186 19.56 -9.59 18.20
CA ILE A 186 18.78 -10.36 19.17
C ILE A 186 19.46 -11.71 19.46
N ARG A 187 19.94 -12.42 18.45
CA ARG A 187 20.55 -13.74 18.64
C ARG A 187 21.97 -13.69 19.17
N ALA A 188 22.81 -12.81 18.62
CA ALA A 188 24.23 -12.79 18.95
C ALA A 188 24.57 -11.89 20.13
N ALA A 189 23.91 -10.71 20.28
CA ALA A 189 24.24 -9.78 21.33
C ALA A 189 23.35 -9.95 22.57
N VAL A 190 22.05 -10.19 22.40
CA VAL A 190 21.13 -10.44 23.51
C VAL A 190 21.21 -11.90 23.98
N GLY A 191 21.42 -12.84 23.07
CA GLY A 191 21.59 -14.25 23.38
C GLY A 191 20.27 -15.04 23.45
N THR A 192 19.19 -14.54 22.83
CA THR A 192 17.92 -15.26 22.75
C THR A 192 17.50 -15.52 21.31
N ASN A 193 16.71 -16.57 21.09
CA ASN A 193 16.09 -16.87 19.79
C ASN A 193 14.64 -16.35 19.70
N SER A 194 14.17 -15.60 20.70
CA SER A 194 12.83 -15.00 20.76
C SER A 194 12.75 -13.78 19.81
N VAL A 195 12.83 -14.04 18.50
CA VAL A 195 12.73 -13.01 17.46
C VAL A 195 11.74 -13.42 16.39
N ASP A 196 10.83 -12.52 16.04
CA ASP A 196 9.80 -12.75 15.03
C ASP A 196 9.46 -11.44 14.30
N CYS A 197 8.48 -11.47 13.42
CA CYS A 197 8.02 -10.28 12.69
C CYS A 197 6.49 -10.26 12.55
N CYS A 198 5.97 -9.16 12.01
CA CYS A 198 4.53 -8.98 11.78
C CYS A 198 3.90 -10.10 10.93
N ALA A 199 4.68 -10.78 10.08
CA ALA A 199 4.20 -11.89 9.24
C ALA A 199 3.62 -13.06 10.04
N ARG A 200 4.04 -13.25 11.31
CA ARG A 200 3.55 -14.34 12.18
C ARG A 200 2.04 -14.37 12.28
N ILE A 201 1.42 -13.21 12.44
CA ILE A 201 -0.04 -13.08 12.56
C ILE A 201 -0.67 -12.72 11.21
N CYS A 202 0.06 -12.03 10.33
CA CYS A 202 -0.46 -11.51 9.07
C CYS A 202 -0.73 -12.64 8.05
N HIS A 203 0.32 -13.35 7.62
CA HIS A 203 0.23 -14.32 6.53
C HIS A 203 1.07 -15.59 6.71
N SER A 204 1.71 -15.81 7.84
CA SER A 204 2.52 -17.03 8.05
C SER A 204 1.73 -18.33 7.80
N PRO A 205 0.46 -18.47 8.21
CA PRO A 205 -0.33 -19.65 7.85
C PRO A 205 -0.52 -19.81 6.35
N THR A 206 -0.79 -18.70 5.63
CA THR A 206 -0.92 -18.70 4.16
C THR A 206 0.41 -19.02 3.49
N ALA A 207 1.52 -18.39 3.94
CA ALA A 207 2.85 -18.68 3.42
C ALA A 207 3.24 -20.14 3.61
N TRP A 208 2.93 -20.71 4.77
CA TRP A 208 3.17 -22.14 5.04
C TRP A 208 2.32 -23.02 4.12
N GLY A 209 1.02 -22.74 3.98
CA GLY A 209 0.12 -23.45 3.07
C GLY A 209 0.60 -23.42 1.63
N MET A 210 1.01 -22.25 1.15
CA MET A 210 1.60 -22.09 -0.19
C MET A 210 2.91 -22.88 -0.35
N GLN A 211 3.77 -22.88 0.67
CA GLN A 211 5.00 -23.67 0.66
C GLN A 211 4.72 -25.17 0.52
N GLN A 212 3.66 -25.67 1.19
CA GLN A 212 3.27 -27.09 1.10
C GLN A 212 2.66 -27.45 -0.26
N THR A 213 1.93 -26.51 -0.90
CA THR A 213 1.21 -26.77 -2.15
C THR A 213 1.98 -26.41 -3.40
N PHE A 214 2.74 -25.30 -3.36
CA PHE A 214 3.45 -24.74 -4.52
C PHE A 214 4.98 -24.77 -4.38
N GLY A 215 5.51 -25.15 -3.23
CA GLY A 215 6.95 -25.11 -2.96
C GLY A 215 7.51 -23.70 -2.69
N THR A 216 6.65 -22.68 -2.59
CA THR A 216 7.04 -21.29 -2.30
C THR A 216 6.00 -20.60 -1.43
N GLY A 217 6.43 -19.78 -0.47
CA GLY A 217 5.55 -18.95 0.35
C GLY A 217 5.24 -17.58 -0.24
N ALA A 218 5.59 -17.33 -1.49
CA ALA A 218 5.36 -16.08 -2.20
C ALA A 218 4.27 -16.24 -3.28
N ALA A 219 3.73 -15.10 -3.77
CA ALA A 219 2.78 -15.10 -4.88
C ALA A 219 3.38 -15.80 -6.11
N THR A 220 2.60 -16.71 -6.71
CA THR A 220 3.02 -17.50 -7.87
C THR A 220 2.88 -16.75 -9.21
N ASN A 221 2.04 -15.72 -9.22
CA ASN A 221 1.67 -14.97 -10.42
C ASN A 221 2.19 -13.53 -10.38
N SER A 222 2.45 -12.99 -11.55
CA SER A 222 2.80 -11.59 -11.73
C SER A 222 1.57 -10.67 -11.63
N THR A 223 1.81 -9.37 -11.47
CA THR A 223 0.72 -8.37 -11.52
C THR A 223 0.07 -8.29 -12.90
N GLU A 224 0.77 -8.71 -13.95
CA GLU A 224 0.29 -8.73 -15.32
C GLU A 224 -0.78 -9.80 -15.54
N ASP A 225 -0.71 -10.92 -14.80
CA ASP A 225 -1.67 -12.02 -14.91
C ASP A 225 -3.10 -11.60 -14.56
N ILE A 226 -3.29 -10.49 -13.84
CA ILE A 226 -4.61 -9.89 -13.61
C ILE A 226 -5.34 -9.61 -14.93
N TYR A 227 -4.62 -9.23 -15.98
CA TYR A 227 -5.21 -8.92 -17.28
C TYR A 227 -5.64 -10.16 -18.09
N HIS A 228 -5.12 -11.32 -17.72
CA HIS A 228 -5.37 -12.61 -18.40
C HIS A 228 -6.44 -13.47 -17.71
N ALA A 229 -6.81 -13.13 -16.48
CA ALA A 229 -7.86 -13.86 -15.76
C ALA A 229 -9.25 -13.59 -16.33
N ASP A 230 -10.09 -14.61 -16.39
CA ASP A 230 -11.51 -14.51 -16.79
C ASP A 230 -12.45 -14.45 -15.60
N LEU A 231 -12.02 -14.96 -14.45
CA LEU A 231 -12.74 -14.95 -13.18
C LEU A 231 -11.81 -14.57 -12.04
N PHE A 232 -12.28 -13.69 -11.17
CA PHE A 232 -11.61 -13.31 -9.93
C PHE A 232 -12.36 -13.88 -8.74
N LEU A 233 -11.64 -14.53 -7.83
CA LEU A 233 -12.12 -14.91 -6.52
C LEU A 233 -11.38 -14.10 -5.46
N VAL A 234 -12.10 -13.20 -4.77
CA VAL A 234 -11.55 -12.37 -3.70
C VAL A 234 -12.14 -12.83 -2.37
N ILE A 235 -11.30 -13.28 -1.46
CA ILE A 235 -11.73 -13.83 -0.17
C ILE A 235 -11.00 -13.15 0.98
N GLY A 236 -11.77 -12.57 1.93
CA GLY A 236 -11.23 -11.91 3.12
C GLY A 236 -10.25 -10.78 2.80
N ALA A 237 -10.45 -10.06 1.69
CA ALA A 237 -9.54 -9.04 1.22
C ALA A 237 -10.27 -7.82 0.66
N ASN A 238 -9.72 -6.64 0.92
CA ASN A 238 -10.21 -5.37 0.36
C ASN A 238 -9.09 -4.66 -0.41
N PRO A 239 -8.75 -5.15 -1.63
CA PRO A 239 -7.63 -4.61 -2.38
C PRO A 239 -7.83 -3.14 -2.81
N THR A 240 -9.06 -2.63 -2.96
CA THR A 240 -9.29 -1.22 -3.28
C THR A 240 -8.80 -0.28 -2.18
N ASN A 241 -8.78 -0.73 -0.92
CA ASN A 241 -8.27 0.03 0.22
C ASN A 241 -6.82 -0.33 0.56
N ALA A 242 -6.51 -1.64 0.64
CA ALA A 242 -5.21 -2.11 1.11
C ALA A 242 -4.13 -2.07 0.01
N HIS A 243 -4.51 -2.30 -1.25
CA HIS A 243 -3.64 -2.37 -2.43
C HIS A 243 -4.30 -1.64 -3.62
N PRO A 244 -4.50 -0.30 -3.54
CA PRO A 244 -5.43 0.41 -4.43
C PRO A 244 -5.15 0.23 -5.92
N VAL A 245 -3.88 0.15 -6.34
CA VAL A 245 -3.53 -0.05 -7.74
C VAL A 245 -3.91 -1.45 -8.22
N THR A 246 -3.75 -2.49 -7.40
CA THR A 246 -4.24 -3.84 -7.69
C THR A 246 -5.78 -3.85 -7.76
N GLY A 247 -6.45 -3.19 -6.82
CA GLY A 247 -7.90 -3.04 -6.83
C GLY A 247 -8.41 -2.34 -8.09
N ALA A 248 -7.72 -1.29 -8.54
CA ALA A 248 -8.05 -0.60 -9.79
C ALA A 248 -7.89 -1.51 -11.01
N LYS A 249 -6.81 -2.31 -11.08
CA LYS A 249 -6.61 -3.29 -12.17
C LYS A 249 -7.73 -4.32 -12.21
N ILE A 250 -8.16 -4.86 -11.07
CA ILE A 250 -9.29 -5.78 -10.99
C ILE A 250 -10.57 -5.10 -11.49
N LYS A 251 -10.89 -3.88 -11.01
CA LYS A 251 -12.05 -3.12 -11.49
C LYS A 251 -12.05 -2.94 -13.01
N GLN A 252 -10.90 -2.60 -13.58
CA GLN A 252 -10.75 -2.49 -15.05
C GLN A 252 -11.15 -3.79 -15.78
N GLN A 253 -10.80 -4.95 -15.24
CA GLN A 253 -11.16 -6.22 -15.87
C GLN A 253 -12.65 -6.52 -15.71
N ILE A 254 -13.24 -6.22 -14.57
CA ILE A 254 -14.69 -6.36 -14.35
C ILE A 254 -15.48 -5.49 -15.34
N MET A 255 -15.04 -4.25 -15.54
CA MET A 255 -15.67 -3.36 -16.54
C MET A 255 -15.55 -3.86 -17.99
N LYS A 256 -14.57 -4.72 -18.27
CA LYS A 256 -14.43 -5.42 -19.55
C LYS A 256 -15.25 -6.72 -19.63
N GLY A 257 -16.11 -7.00 -18.65
CA GLY A 257 -17.01 -8.15 -18.61
C GLY A 257 -16.43 -9.41 -17.96
N LYS A 258 -15.26 -9.32 -17.31
CA LYS A 258 -14.72 -10.43 -16.51
C LYS A 258 -15.54 -10.64 -15.24
N LYS A 259 -15.55 -11.85 -14.71
CA LYS A 259 -16.39 -12.27 -13.60
C LYS A 259 -15.71 -12.05 -12.26
N LEU A 260 -16.50 -11.75 -11.22
CA LEU A 260 -16.03 -11.53 -9.86
C LEU A 260 -16.90 -12.22 -8.82
N ILE A 261 -16.26 -13.01 -7.97
CA ILE A 261 -16.88 -13.59 -6.77
C ILE A 261 -16.15 -12.99 -5.56
N VAL A 262 -16.91 -12.45 -4.62
CA VAL A 262 -16.35 -11.92 -3.36
C VAL A 262 -16.91 -12.70 -2.17
N LEU A 263 -16.01 -13.23 -1.34
CA LEU A 263 -16.33 -13.89 -0.08
C LEU A 263 -15.83 -12.99 1.06
N ASP A 264 -16.70 -12.16 1.60
CA ASP A 264 -16.35 -11.23 2.67
C ASP A 264 -17.60 -10.89 3.51
N PRO A 265 -17.50 -10.85 4.85
CA PRO A 265 -18.64 -10.43 5.69
C PRO A 265 -19.04 -8.97 5.46
N VAL A 266 -18.09 -8.12 5.00
CA VAL A 266 -18.30 -6.71 4.73
C VAL A 266 -18.58 -6.47 3.25
N THR A 267 -19.51 -5.58 2.94
CA THR A 267 -19.75 -5.14 1.56
C THR A 267 -18.67 -4.14 1.14
N THR A 268 -17.56 -4.66 0.63
CA THR A 268 -16.45 -3.88 0.10
C THR A 268 -16.82 -3.20 -1.22
N GLU A 269 -15.94 -2.32 -1.75
CA GLU A 269 -16.14 -1.71 -3.07
C GLU A 269 -16.23 -2.79 -4.17
N LEU A 270 -15.34 -3.77 -4.15
CA LEU A 270 -15.40 -4.90 -5.10
C LEU A 270 -16.66 -5.75 -4.92
N ALA A 271 -17.13 -5.93 -3.69
CA ALA A 271 -18.36 -6.68 -3.43
C ALA A 271 -19.60 -6.03 -4.06
N LYS A 272 -19.61 -4.71 -4.23
CA LYS A 272 -20.69 -3.99 -4.94
C LYS A 272 -20.67 -4.23 -6.45
N LEU A 273 -19.52 -4.63 -7.00
CA LEU A 273 -19.32 -4.90 -8.42
C LEU A 273 -19.36 -6.39 -8.74
N ALA A 274 -19.44 -7.25 -7.73
CA ALA A 274 -19.33 -8.69 -7.88
C ALA A 274 -20.59 -9.31 -8.50
N ASP A 275 -20.38 -10.31 -9.35
CA ASP A 275 -21.49 -11.20 -9.81
C ASP A 275 -22.07 -11.98 -8.63
N TYR A 276 -21.22 -12.37 -7.67
CA TYR A 276 -21.64 -13.06 -6.44
C TYR A 276 -20.91 -12.49 -5.22
N HIS A 277 -21.66 -11.97 -4.26
CA HIS A 277 -21.16 -11.60 -2.94
C HIS A 277 -21.67 -12.56 -1.88
N ILE A 278 -20.78 -13.40 -1.35
CA ILE A 278 -21.10 -14.40 -0.33
C ILE A 278 -20.64 -13.88 1.03
N LYS A 279 -21.59 -13.51 1.88
CA LYS A 279 -21.33 -13.06 3.26
C LYS A 279 -21.15 -14.28 4.17
N LEU A 280 -19.90 -14.66 4.37
CA LEU A 280 -19.58 -15.75 5.30
C LEU A 280 -19.43 -15.23 6.74
N ARG A 281 -19.57 -16.12 7.72
CA ARG A 281 -19.24 -15.81 9.11
C ARG A 281 -17.71 -15.80 9.28
N PRO A 282 -17.14 -14.85 10.03
CA PRO A 282 -15.73 -14.89 10.38
C PRO A 282 -15.32 -16.26 10.94
N GLY A 283 -14.16 -16.77 10.50
CA GLY A 283 -13.66 -18.09 10.88
C GLY A 283 -14.19 -19.28 10.05
N THR A 284 -15.08 -19.06 9.04
CA THR A 284 -15.65 -20.14 8.23
C THR A 284 -15.07 -20.24 6.81
N ASN A 285 -14.03 -19.50 6.48
CA ASN A 285 -13.41 -19.47 5.15
C ASN A 285 -13.01 -20.88 4.68
N VAL A 286 -12.35 -21.66 5.55
CA VAL A 286 -11.90 -23.02 5.22
C VAL A 286 -13.07 -23.94 4.89
N ALA A 287 -14.16 -23.86 5.68
CA ALA A 287 -15.36 -24.66 5.42
C ALA A 287 -15.99 -24.34 4.06
N VAL A 288 -16.08 -23.05 3.72
CA VAL A 288 -16.64 -22.62 2.43
C VAL A 288 -15.75 -23.07 1.27
N LEU A 289 -14.43 -22.89 1.36
CA LEU A 289 -13.48 -23.34 0.34
C LEU A 289 -13.50 -24.84 0.15
N ASN A 290 -13.55 -25.64 1.24
CA ASN A 290 -13.67 -27.08 1.17
C ASN A 290 -14.99 -27.52 0.52
N MET A 291 -16.08 -26.81 0.80
CA MET A 291 -17.37 -27.07 0.15
C MET A 291 -17.30 -26.77 -1.36
N MET A 292 -16.70 -25.67 -1.76
CA MET A 292 -16.49 -25.36 -3.18
C MET A 292 -15.65 -26.44 -3.86
N LEU A 293 -14.54 -26.85 -3.23
CA LEU A 293 -13.67 -27.91 -3.73
C LEU A 293 -14.43 -29.24 -3.86
N HIS A 294 -15.25 -29.59 -2.87
CA HIS A 294 -16.08 -30.79 -2.91
C HIS A 294 -17.00 -30.84 -4.13
N PHE A 295 -17.66 -29.74 -4.46
CA PHE A 295 -18.52 -29.68 -5.65
C PHE A 295 -17.71 -29.76 -6.95
N ILE A 296 -16.56 -29.11 -7.04
CA ILE A 296 -15.67 -29.17 -8.21
C ILE A 296 -15.19 -30.62 -8.47
N ILE A 297 -14.85 -31.36 -7.41
CA ILE A 297 -14.37 -32.74 -7.56
C ILE A 297 -15.51 -33.70 -7.97
N LYS A 298 -16.75 -33.39 -7.56
CA LYS A 298 -17.91 -34.25 -7.87
C LYS A 298 -18.60 -33.97 -9.21
N SER A 299 -18.34 -32.81 -9.82
CA SER A 299 -18.84 -32.43 -11.13
C SER A 299 -17.94 -32.99 -12.26
#